data_ce68c4c76b7ae0b88b057715fbeae0e5
#
_entry.id   ce68c4c76b7ae0b88b057715fbeae0e5
#
_cell.length_a   1.000
_cell.length_b   1.000
_cell.length_c   1.000
_cell.angle_alpha   90.00
_cell.angle_beta   90.00
_cell.angle_gamma   90.00
#
_symmetry.space_group_name_H-M   'P 1'
#
loop_
_entity.id
_entity.type
_entity.pdbx_description
1 polymer ?
#
loop_
_entity_poly.entity_id
_entity_poly.type
_entity_poly.pdbx_seq_one_letter_code
_entity_poly.pdbx_strand_id
1 'polypeptide(L)'
;LSNLEQQVVALAGVAQAARIVDQVSKTGTYPLEFLEPSIHSLFEFDTDSVADVFGGLAGAKLGLQNLSAMLANRQGEESRDVVRYVFNILYLERKFAADTEMISVVRSRLEHASFNAEHFAGHVDDVCHSISGIYQDTLSGLKFRIKVNGSAQHLNDSRNADIIRALLL
;
A
#
# COMPACT_ATOMS: atom_id res chain seq x y z
N LEU A 1 18.06 13.56 3.65
CA LEU A 1 18.24 12.10 3.82
C LEU A 1 19.29 11.57 2.85
N SER A 2 20.15 10.66 3.33
CA SER A 2 21.07 9.92 2.47
C SER A 2 20.29 8.97 1.53
N ASN A 3 20.95 8.46 0.49
CA ASN A 3 20.32 7.49 -0.41
C ASN A 3 19.85 6.23 0.34
N LEU A 4 20.63 5.75 1.30
CA LEU A 4 20.25 4.60 2.13
C LEU A 4 19.01 4.91 2.99
N GLU A 5 18.97 6.07 3.61
CA GLU A 5 17.81 6.50 4.42
C GLU A 5 16.55 6.61 3.57
N GLN A 6 16.65 7.13 2.35
CA GLN A 6 15.53 7.18 1.42
C GLN A 6 15.03 5.79 1.04
N GLN A 7 15.93 4.83 0.79
CA GLN A 7 15.57 3.44 0.52
C GLN A 7 14.87 2.79 1.73
N VAL A 8 15.34 3.09 2.94
CA VAL A 8 14.70 2.60 4.18
C VAL A 8 13.29 3.16 4.32
N VAL A 9 13.07 4.44 4.03
CA VAL A 9 11.72 5.04 4.07
C VAL A 9 10.81 4.43 3.01
N ALA A 10 11.30 4.20 1.80
CA ALA A 10 10.53 3.53 0.75
C ALA A 10 10.10 2.11 1.17
N LEU A 11 11.04 1.35 1.72
CA LEU A 11 10.74 0.00 2.23
C LEU A 11 9.78 0.04 3.43
N ALA A 12 9.89 1.05 4.28
CA ALA A 12 8.94 1.28 5.37
C ALA A 12 7.52 1.52 4.85
N GLY A 13 7.36 2.23 3.74
CA GLY A 13 6.06 2.39 3.07
C GLY A 13 5.45 1.05 2.68
N VAL A 14 6.24 0.16 2.10
CA VAL A 14 5.80 -1.21 1.77
C VAL A 14 5.43 -2.00 3.03
N ALA A 15 6.26 -1.94 4.08
CA ALA A 15 5.99 -2.60 5.34
C ALA A 15 4.72 -2.06 6.02
N GLN A 16 4.47 -0.75 5.93
CA GLN A 16 3.25 -0.13 6.44
C GLN A 16 2.01 -0.63 5.73
N ALA A 17 2.00 -0.64 4.40
CA ALA A 17 0.90 -1.17 3.61
C ALA A 17 0.64 -2.64 3.96
N ALA A 18 1.67 -3.47 4.03
CA ALA A 18 1.57 -4.89 4.40
C ALA A 18 0.97 -5.07 5.81
N ARG A 19 1.40 -4.25 6.77
CA ARG A 19 0.89 -4.29 8.15
C ARG A 19 -0.59 -3.91 8.23
N ILE A 20 -1.03 -2.91 7.46
CA ILE A 20 -2.43 -2.49 7.44
C ILE A 20 -3.29 -3.54 6.72
N VAL A 21 -2.81 -4.13 5.62
CA VAL A 21 -3.50 -5.26 4.95
C VAL A 21 -3.78 -6.39 5.94
N ASP A 22 -2.78 -6.77 6.72
CA ASP A 22 -2.92 -7.83 7.73
C ASP A 22 -3.99 -7.48 8.77
N GLN A 23 -3.99 -6.25 9.26
CA GLN A 23 -4.98 -5.79 10.24
C GLN A 23 -6.40 -5.77 9.67
N VAL A 24 -6.59 -5.19 8.47
CA VAL A 24 -7.90 -5.13 7.81
C VAL A 24 -8.46 -6.52 7.54
N SER A 25 -7.62 -7.43 7.03
CA SER A 25 -8.05 -8.79 6.68
C SER A 25 -8.45 -9.63 7.89
N LYS A 26 -7.84 -9.37 9.06
CA LYS A 26 -8.09 -10.14 10.29
C LYS A 26 -9.14 -9.51 11.20
N THR A 27 -9.22 -8.19 11.25
CA THR A 27 -10.05 -7.46 12.21
C THR A 27 -11.10 -6.53 11.59
N GLY A 28 -11.00 -6.25 10.29
CA GLY A 28 -11.87 -5.27 9.62
C GLY A 28 -11.60 -3.81 10.06
N THR A 29 -10.54 -3.57 10.81
CA THR A 29 -10.15 -2.26 11.31
C THR A 29 -8.81 -1.82 10.73
N TYR A 30 -8.54 -0.52 10.79
CA TYR A 30 -7.28 0.05 10.31
C TYR A 30 -6.93 1.32 11.07
N PRO A 31 -5.63 1.64 11.21
CA PRO A 31 -5.19 2.90 11.80
C PRO A 31 -5.29 4.01 10.73
N LEU A 32 -6.32 4.85 10.83
CA LEU A 32 -6.59 5.92 9.83
C LEU A 32 -5.39 6.86 9.66
N GLU A 33 -4.70 7.18 10.74
CA GLU A 33 -3.53 8.05 10.72
C GLU A 33 -2.38 7.53 9.84
N PHE A 34 -2.33 6.22 9.56
CA PHE A 34 -1.33 5.59 8.68
C PHE A 34 -1.92 5.10 7.37
N LEU A 35 -3.22 4.80 7.33
CA LEU A 35 -3.89 4.48 6.07
C LEU A 35 -3.88 5.69 5.13
N GLU A 36 -4.27 6.87 5.62
CA GLU A 36 -4.29 8.08 4.79
C GLU A 36 -2.95 8.40 4.14
N PRO A 37 -1.81 8.47 4.85
CA PRO A 37 -0.52 8.67 4.20
C PRO A 37 -0.16 7.59 3.19
N SER A 38 -0.50 6.33 3.47
CA SER A 38 -0.24 5.22 2.54
C SER A 38 -1.04 5.37 1.24
N ILE A 39 -2.30 5.75 1.32
CA ILE A 39 -3.15 6.00 0.15
C ILE A 39 -2.71 7.27 -0.58
N HIS A 40 -2.43 8.35 0.13
CA HIS A 40 -1.95 9.58 -0.47
C HIS A 40 -0.63 9.41 -1.23
N SER A 41 0.22 8.49 -0.80
CA SER A 41 1.50 8.21 -1.46
C SER A 41 1.34 7.84 -2.94
N LEU A 42 0.22 7.26 -3.31
CA LEU A 42 -0.09 6.88 -4.69
C LEU A 42 -0.32 8.08 -5.63
N PHE A 43 -0.58 9.26 -5.07
CA PHE A 43 -0.85 10.49 -5.81
C PHE A 43 0.32 11.48 -5.81
N GLU A 44 1.41 11.15 -5.12
CA GLU A 44 2.60 11.98 -5.03
C GLU A 44 3.59 11.63 -6.15
N PHE A 45 3.40 12.25 -7.33
CA PHE A 45 4.17 11.94 -8.53
C PHE A 45 5.47 12.72 -8.64
N ASP A 46 5.62 13.82 -7.90
CA ASP A 46 6.76 14.74 -8.02
C ASP A 46 7.10 15.32 -6.65
N THR A 47 7.99 14.65 -5.94
CA THR A 47 8.43 15.04 -4.59
C THR A 47 9.93 15.16 -4.51
N ASP A 48 10.42 16.02 -3.63
CA ASP A 48 11.86 16.24 -3.43
C ASP A 48 12.54 15.11 -2.66
N SER A 49 11.78 14.39 -1.83
CA SER A 49 12.29 13.27 -1.05
C SER A 49 11.27 12.14 -0.91
N VAL A 50 11.75 10.92 -0.63
CA VAL A 50 10.86 9.78 -0.37
C VAL A 50 10.00 9.99 0.88
N ALA A 51 10.49 10.72 1.88
CA ALA A 51 9.70 11.04 3.06
C ALA A 51 8.48 11.91 2.72
N ASP A 52 8.62 12.84 1.76
CA ASP A 52 7.54 13.73 1.34
C ASP A 52 6.37 12.97 0.71
N VAL A 53 6.66 11.82 0.10
CA VAL A 53 5.62 10.91 -0.44
C VAL A 53 4.59 10.52 0.62
N PHE A 54 5.02 10.42 1.88
CA PHE A 54 4.16 10.05 3.01
C PHE A 54 3.77 11.25 3.88
N GLY A 55 4.00 12.48 3.41
CA GLY A 55 3.78 13.69 4.21
C GLY A 55 4.78 13.84 5.35
N GLY A 56 5.97 13.28 5.20
CA GLY A 56 7.05 13.28 6.19
C GLY A 56 7.24 11.91 6.86
N LEU A 57 8.31 11.78 7.64
CA LEU A 57 8.64 10.52 8.34
C LEU A 57 7.53 10.04 9.29
N ALA A 58 6.76 10.97 9.85
CA ALA A 58 5.64 10.64 10.73
C ALA A 58 4.57 9.82 10.00
N GLY A 59 4.32 10.09 8.72
CA GLY A 59 3.36 9.34 7.89
C GLY A 59 3.79 7.91 7.61
N ALA A 60 5.08 7.60 7.68
CA ALA A 60 5.64 6.26 7.50
C ALA A 60 6.03 5.57 8.83
N LYS A 61 5.68 6.16 9.96
CA LYS A 61 6.14 5.70 11.29
C LYS A 61 5.78 4.26 11.59
N LEU A 62 4.56 3.82 11.29
CA LEU A 62 4.14 2.44 11.52
C LEU A 62 5.01 1.46 10.71
N GLY A 63 5.29 1.81 9.46
CA GLY A 63 6.16 1.01 8.59
C GLY A 63 7.60 0.96 9.10
N LEU A 64 8.15 2.08 9.57
CA LEU A 64 9.48 2.13 10.16
C LEU A 64 9.57 1.25 11.41
N GLN A 65 8.57 1.28 12.28
CA GLN A 65 8.50 0.43 13.48
C GLN A 65 8.41 -1.06 13.09
N ASN A 66 7.55 -1.37 12.13
CA ASN A 66 7.38 -2.74 11.64
C ASN A 66 8.67 -3.27 10.98
N LEU A 67 9.32 -2.46 10.14
CA LEU A 67 10.58 -2.82 9.52
C LEU A 67 11.69 -3.04 10.56
N SER A 68 11.79 -2.18 11.56
CA SER A 68 12.73 -2.35 12.67
C SER A 68 12.52 -3.67 13.42
N ALA A 69 11.26 -4.02 13.70
CA ALA A 69 10.91 -5.28 14.36
C ALA A 69 11.25 -6.49 13.48
N MET A 70 11.03 -6.40 12.16
CA MET A 70 11.40 -7.44 11.19
C MET A 70 12.91 -7.67 11.19
N LEU A 71 13.70 -6.61 11.10
CA LEU A 71 15.17 -6.70 11.06
C LEU A 71 15.76 -7.20 12.38
N ALA A 72 15.15 -6.86 13.50
CA ALA A 72 15.56 -7.33 14.82
C ALA A 72 15.04 -8.74 15.17
N ASN A 73 14.30 -9.37 14.27
CA ASN A 73 13.67 -10.67 14.48
C ASN A 73 12.82 -10.74 15.77
N ARG A 74 12.11 -9.62 16.08
CA ARG A 74 11.23 -9.47 17.25
C ARG A 74 9.76 -9.73 16.92
N GLN A 75 9.51 -10.60 15.96
CA GLN A 75 8.17 -10.87 15.48
C GLN A 75 7.60 -12.13 16.12
N GLY A 76 6.33 -12.06 16.53
CA GLY A 76 5.55 -13.24 16.86
C GLY A 76 5.03 -13.96 15.60
N GLU A 77 4.27 -15.04 15.81
CA GLU A 77 3.67 -15.81 14.70
C GLU A 77 2.74 -14.96 13.83
N GLU A 78 2.09 -13.98 14.43
CA GLU A 78 1.17 -13.04 13.77
C GLU A 78 1.83 -12.22 12.66
N SER A 79 3.15 -12.07 12.72
CA SER A 79 3.92 -11.27 11.76
C SER A 79 4.34 -12.01 10.50
N ARG A 80 4.12 -13.32 10.42
CA ARG A 80 4.51 -14.14 9.25
C ARG A 80 3.80 -13.68 7.97
N ASP A 81 2.52 -13.38 8.05
CA ASP A 81 1.76 -12.90 6.91
C ASP A 81 2.27 -11.53 6.45
N VAL A 82 2.58 -10.63 7.38
CA VAL A 82 3.14 -9.31 7.04
C VAL A 82 4.46 -9.44 6.29
N VAL A 83 5.37 -10.28 6.77
CA VAL A 83 6.66 -10.55 6.08
C VAL A 83 6.41 -11.10 4.67
N ARG A 84 5.50 -12.05 4.54
CA ARG A 84 5.13 -12.62 3.24
C ARG A 84 4.56 -11.56 2.30
N TYR A 85 3.70 -10.67 2.79
CA TYR A 85 3.15 -9.58 1.99
C TYR A 85 4.24 -8.62 1.53
N VAL A 86 5.18 -8.25 2.39
CA VAL A 86 6.31 -7.39 2.01
C VAL A 86 7.08 -8.00 0.85
N PHE A 87 7.49 -9.26 0.94
CA PHE A 87 8.23 -9.93 -0.13
C PHE A 87 7.40 -10.08 -1.41
N ASN A 88 6.11 -10.36 -1.27
CA ASN A 88 5.21 -10.49 -2.42
C ASN A 88 5.00 -9.14 -3.14
N ILE A 89 4.88 -8.05 -2.40
CA ILE A 89 4.78 -6.70 -2.96
C ILE A 89 6.07 -6.36 -3.72
N LEU A 90 7.21 -6.60 -3.12
CA LEU A 90 8.52 -6.36 -3.76
C LEU A 90 8.72 -7.22 -5.02
N TYR A 91 8.21 -8.44 -5.01
CA TYR A 91 8.24 -9.29 -6.21
C TYR A 91 7.34 -8.73 -7.31
N LEU A 92 6.11 -8.31 -6.98
CA LEU A 92 5.20 -7.69 -7.96
C LEU A 92 5.73 -6.36 -8.47
N GLU A 93 6.35 -5.56 -7.60
CA GLU A 93 6.98 -4.30 -8.01
C GLU A 93 8.00 -4.53 -9.13
N ARG A 94 8.82 -5.54 -9.02
CA ARG A 94 9.80 -5.88 -10.06
C ARG A 94 9.14 -6.27 -11.39
N LYS A 95 8.00 -6.95 -11.34
CA LYS A 95 7.21 -7.28 -12.54
C LYS A 95 6.55 -6.05 -13.13
N PHE A 96 5.98 -5.21 -12.28
CA PHE A 96 5.37 -3.95 -12.66
C PHE A 96 6.40 -3.00 -13.29
N ALA A 97 7.56 -2.83 -12.67
CA ALA A 97 8.63 -1.96 -13.17
C ALA A 97 9.17 -2.37 -14.56
N ALA A 98 9.02 -3.64 -14.92
CA ALA A 98 9.41 -4.16 -16.24
C ALA A 98 8.34 -3.95 -17.32
N ASP A 99 7.12 -3.56 -16.94
CA ASP A 99 5.98 -3.37 -17.85
C ASP A 99 5.66 -1.89 -18.01
N THR A 100 6.29 -1.26 -19.01
CA THR A 100 6.13 0.18 -19.26
C THR A 100 4.71 0.58 -19.68
N GLU A 101 3.98 -0.31 -20.34
CA GLU A 101 2.58 -0.07 -20.71
C GLU A 101 1.68 -0.07 -19.46
N MET A 102 1.85 -1.04 -18.59
CA MET A 102 1.09 -1.11 -17.33
C MET A 102 1.39 0.11 -16.43
N ILE A 103 2.64 0.53 -16.32
CA ILE A 103 3.04 1.75 -15.59
C ILE A 103 2.28 2.96 -16.15
N SER A 104 2.25 3.13 -17.46
CA SER A 104 1.56 4.24 -18.11
C SER A 104 0.06 4.24 -17.82
N VAL A 105 -0.58 3.09 -17.88
CA VAL A 105 -2.02 2.93 -17.57
C VAL A 105 -2.30 3.26 -16.12
N VAL A 106 -1.52 2.71 -15.19
CA VAL A 106 -1.69 2.95 -13.75
C VAL A 106 -1.51 4.44 -13.43
N ARG A 107 -0.43 5.04 -13.95
CA ARG A 107 -0.16 6.47 -13.73
C ARG A 107 -1.32 7.35 -14.23
N SER A 108 -1.78 7.15 -15.45
CA SER A 108 -2.88 7.91 -16.03
C SER A 108 -4.16 7.79 -15.20
N ARG A 109 -4.48 6.59 -14.75
CA ARG A 109 -5.68 6.36 -13.93
C ARG A 109 -5.55 6.96 -12.52
N LEU A 110 -4.35 6.92 -11.91
CA LEU A 110 -4.09 7.59 -10.63
C LEU A 110 -4.20 9.11 -10.75
N GLU A 111 -3.66 9.71 -11.80
CA GLU A 111 -3.81 11.15 -12.06
C GLU A 111 -5.28 11.56 -12.17
N HIS A 112 -6.10 10.76 -12.86
CA HIS A 112 -7.54 11.01 -12.97
C HIS A 112 -8.26 10.83 -11.62
N ALA A 113 -7.91 9.80 -10.85
CA ALA A 113 -8.47 9.57 -9.52
C ALA A 113 -8.07 10.68 -8.52
N SER A 114 -6.84 11.20 -8.61
CA SER A 114 -6.36 12.34 -7.82
C SER A 114 -7.22 13.59 -8.06
N PHE A 115 -7.50 13.90 -9.31
CA PHE A 115 -8.37 15.03 -9.67
C PHE A 115 -9.76 14.89 -9.04
N ASN A 116 -10.36 13.71 -9.11
CA ASN A 116 -11.67 13.45 -8.51
C ASN A 116 -11.63 13.56 -6.98
N ALA A 117 -10.60 13.06 -6.34
CA ALA A 117 -10.43 13.13 -4.88
C ALA A 117 -10.34 14.59 -4.39
N GLU A 118 -9.61 15.44 -5.09
CA GLU A 118 -9.48 16.87 -4.75
C GLU A 118 -10.81 17.62 -4.90
N HIS A 119 -11.62 17.28 -5.89
CA HIS A 119 -12.88 17.99 -6.19
C HIS A 119 -14.04 17.55 -5.31
N PHE A 120 -14.06 16.31 -4.87
CA PHE A 120 -15.20 15.76 -4.14
C PHE A 120 -14.95 15.62 -2.63
N ALA A 121 -13.82 16.09 -2.11
CA ALA A 121 -13.48 15.96 -0.68
C ALA A 121 -13.80 14.55 -0.14
N GLY A 122 -13.48 13.53 -0.95
CA GLY A 122 -13.93 12.16 -0.72
C GLY A 122 -13.37 11.58 0.57
N HIS A 123 -14.19 10.79 1.22
CA HIS A 123 -13.71 9.93 2.30
C HIS A 123 -12.67 8.97 1.74
N VAL A 124 -11.73 8.53 2.57
CA VAL A 124 -10.69 7.58 2.20
C VAL A 124 -11.26 6.31 1.54
N ASP A 125 -12.46 5.90 1.91
CA ASP A 125 -13.16 4.75 1.32
C ASP A 125 -13.49 4.92 -0.16
N ASP A 126 -13.95 6.11 -0.55
CA ASP A 126 -14.27 6.41 -1.95
C ASP A 126 -13.00 6.43 -2.81
N VAL A 127 -11.92 6.96 -2.26
CA VAL A 127 -10.60 6.96 -2.90
C VAL A 127 -10.11 5.51 -3.05
N CYS A 128 -10.19 4.70 -2.01
CA CYS A 128 -9.83 3.29 -2.05
C CYS A 128 -10.64 2.50 -3.07
N HIS A 129 -11.92 2.80 -3.23
CA HIS A 129 -12.76 2.16 -4.25
C HIS A 129 -12.24 2.43 -5.66
N SER A 130 -11.90 3.68 -5.96
CA SER A 130 -11.32 4.06 -7.26
C SER A 130 -9.98 3.37 -7.52
N ILE A 131 -9.10 3.35 -6.52
CA ILE A 131 -7.78 2.70 -6.61
C ILE A 131 -7.92 1.17 -6.74
N SER A 132 -8.88 0.57 -6.02
CA SER A 132 -9.20 -0.86 -6.12
C SER A 132 -9.52 -1.27 -7.56
N GLY A 133 -10.27 -0.44 -8.29
CA GLY A 133 -10.55 -0.66 -9.71
C GLY A 133 -9.28 -0.67 -10.56
N ILE A 134 -8.33 0.21 -10.28
CA ILE A 134 -7.04 0.24 -10.97
C ILE A 134 -6.26 -1.07 -10.73
N TYR A 135 -6.18 -1.51 -9.48
CA TYR A 135 -5.52 -2.78 -9.12
C TYR A 135 -6.17 -3.97 -9.84
N GLN A 136 -7.49 -4.04 -9.85
CA GLN A 136 -8.24 -5.14 -10.48
C GLN A 136 -8.00 -5.21 -11.98
N ASP A 137 -7.89 -4.08 -12.66
CA ASP A 137 -7.71 -4.01 -14.11
C ASP A 137 -6.25 -4.14 -14.55
N THR A 138 -5.29 -4.10 -13.62
CA THR A 138 -3.85 -4.11 -13.92
C THR A 138 -3.11 -5.22 -13.18
N LEU A 139 -2.64 -4.98 -11.98
CA LEU A 139 -1.79 -5.91 -11.22
C LEU A 139 -2.45 -7.26 -10.96
N SER A 140 -3.76 -7.29 -10.76
CA SER A 140 -4.47 -8.54 -10.51
C SER A 140 -4.49 -9.49 -11.71
N GLY A 141 -4.19 -8.99 -12.90
CA GLY A 141 -4.05 -9.78 -14.14
C GLY A 141 -2.70 -10.47 -14.30
N LEU A 142 -1.72 -10.15 -13.46
CA LEU A 142 -0.43 -10.83 -13.49
C LEU A 142 -0.55 -12.29 -13.04
N LYS A 143 0.37 -13.13 -13.53
CA LYS A 143 0.38 -14.57 -13.19
C LYS A 143 0.55 -14.82 -11.69
N PHE A 144 1.40 -14.02 -11.03
CA PHE A 144 1.57 -14.06 -9.58
C PHE A 144 0.57 -13.11 -8.93
N ARG A 145 -0.12 -13.59 -7.92
CA ARG A 145 -1.08 -12.79 -7.12
C ARG A 145 -0.77 -12.91 -5.64
N ILE A 146 -0.90 -11.80 -4.93
CA ILE A 146 -0.77 -11.81 -3.48
C ILE A 146 -2.02 -12.45 -2.88
N LYS A 147 -1.83 -13.56 -2.17
CA LYS A 147 -2.90 -14.22 -1.42
C LYS A 147 -2.95 -13.64 -0.01
N VAL A 148 -4.03 -12.92 0.29
CA VAL A 148 -4.26 -12.34 1.60
C VAL A 148 -4.98 -13.35 2.50
N ASN A 149 -4.43 -13.59 3.69
CA ASN A 149 -5.03 -14.43 4.71
C ASN A 149 -5.81 -13.57 5.72
N GLY A 150 -7.01 -14.01 6.04
CA GLY A 150 -7.82 -13.31 7.01
C GLY A 150 -9.14 -14.02 7.28
N SER A 151 -10.00 -13.36 8.04
CA SER A 151 -11.35 -13.85 8.32
C SER A 151 -12.23 -13.72 7.08
N ALA A 152 -13.02 -14.75 6.76
CA ALA A 152 -13.96 -14.70 5.63
C ALA A 152 -14.94 -13.54 5.76
N GLN A 153 -15.37 -13.22 6.97
CA GLN A 153 -16.26 -12.11 7.24
C GLN A 153 -15.65 -10.77 6.77
N HIS A 154 -14.37 -10.54 7.05
CA HIS A 154 -13.71 -9.28 6.70
C HIS A 154 -13.25 -9.26 5.25
N LEU A 155 -12.78 -10.36 4.70
CA LEU A 155 -12.36 -10.47 3.31
C LEU A 155 -13.53 -10.36 2.31
N ASN A 156 -14.73 -10.79 2.70
CA ASN A 156 -15.93 -10.68 1.87
C ASN A 156 -16.61 -9.30 1.96
N ASP A 157 -16.23 -8.46 2.89
CA ASP A 157 -16.70 -7.09 2.96
C ASP A 157 -16.08 -6.26 1.82
N SER A 158 -16.93 -5.64 0.99
CA SER A 158 -16.46 -4.92 -0.19
C SER A 158 -15.58 -3.71 0.13
N ARG A 159 -15.86 -3.03 1.23
CA ARG A 159 -15.07 -1.87 1.71
C ARG A 159 -13.67 -2.32 2.14
N ASN A 160 -13.57 -3.40 2.89
CA ASN A 160 -12.28 -3.97 3.28
C ASN A 160 -11.50 -4.46 2.06
N ALA A 161 -12.16 -5.09 1.11
CA ALA A 161 -11.54 -5.55 -0.14
C ALA A 161 -10.96 -4.38 -0.94
N ASP A 162 -11.67 -3.25 -1.02
CA ASP A 162 -11.20 -2.05 -1.69
C ASP A 162 -9.96 -1.45 -1.00
N ILE A 163 -9.97 -1.38 0.34
CA ILE A 163 -8.82 -0.89 1.11
C ILE A 163 -7.59 -1.79 0.89
N ILE A 164 -7.76 -3.10 0.94
CA ILE A 164 -6.68 -4.06 0.72
C ILE A 164 -6.08 -3.90 -0.68
N ARG A 165 -6.91 -3.84 -1.72
CA ARG A 165 -6.43 -3.65 -3.10
C ARG A 165 -5.74 -2.32 -3.31
N ALA A 166 -6.26 -1.26 -2.69
CA ALA A 166 -5.64 0.05 -2.74
C ALA A 166 -4.24 0.06 -2.10
N LEU A 167 -4.07 -0.64 -0.97
CA LEU A 167 -2.78 -0.78 -0.30
C LEU A 167 -1.78 -1.65 -1.08
N LEU A 168 -2.26 -2.58 -1.89
CA LEU A 168 -1.43 -3.48 -2.69
C LEU A 168 -1.04 -2.87 -4.06
N LEU A 169 -1.65 -1.75 -4.45
CA LEU A 169 -1.27 -1.01 -5.64
C LEU A 169 0.02 -0.24 -5.43
#